data_1e4db914c196efd7ef3ca13583d8b929
#
_entry.id   1e4db914c196efd7ef3ca13583d8b929
#
_cell.length_a   1.000
_cell.length_b   1.000
_cell.length_c   1.000
_cell.angle_alpha   90.00
_cell.angle_beta   90.00
_cell.angle_gamma   90.00
#
_symmetry.space_group_name_H-M   'P 1'
#
loop_
_entity.id
_entity.type
_entity.pdbx_description
1 polymer ?
#
loop_
_entity_poly.entity_id
_entity_poly.type
_entity_poly.pdbx_seq_one_letter_code
_entity_poly.pdbx_strand_id
1 'polypeptide(L)'
;MAAALSLLAAGSAQAGGDRTVIVYDSFSKPGGYTIVDYSMKWANIYGLGEMASTGGDTRSFAGGKFSISAVPFTVGFDFSVFDHLKYIAVSTQSFAAPARGSITFSSVIQAQTPGTQPGRVIQGTYVQSGAPYAKATLEGQQAGAVMNMIDFSTGQLFDWFISGSKAFTLIERLPSSVTGNANPGDPGYVGRDKMYTQIIDEVAIGPGPHRVAIKFTRKGTRGTVEFFLDGRRVSKVRNVGVPLDVQRQRYTGIYPSMGPGERVASQISGFAIGHGLFSLLDAFPFQHPEAPELAVSIPVANRLFGQGARASFDDFRVEIETNDEDDDED
;
A
#
# COMPACT_ATOMS: atom_id res chain seq x y z
N MET A 1 -13.62 28.39 -0.81
CA MET A 1 -14.11 28.58 -2.20
C MET A 1 -13.70 27.32 -2.96
N ALA A 2 -14.65 26.43 -3.24
CA ALA A 2 -14.40 25.22 -4.00
C ALA A 2 -14.59 25.53 -5.49
N ALA A 3 -13.53 25.36 -6.27
CA ALA A 3 -13.61 25.47 -7.73
C ALA A 3 -13.95 24.08 -8.28
N ALA A 4 -15.15 23.94 -8.83
CA ALA A 4 -15.54 22.76 -9.57
C ALA A 4 -14.88 22.78 -10.96
N LEU A 5 -14.00 21.83 -11.24
CA LEU A 5 -13.51 21.55 -12.59
C LEU A 5 -14.44 20.53 -13.24
N SER A 6 -15.17 20.95 -14.26
CA SER A 6 -15.94 20.07 -15.13
C SER A 6 -15.04 19.40 -16.15
N LEU A 7 -14.94 18.04 -16.10
CA LEU A 7 -14.34 17.24 -17.15
C LEU A 7 -15.40 16.96 -18.25
N LEU A 8 -15.11 17.37 -19.47
CA LEU A 8 -15.76 16.85 -20.68
C LEU A 8 -15.01 15.58 -21.11
N ALA A 9 -15.63 14.44 -20.94
CA ALA A 9 -15.18 13.19 -21.53
C ALA A 9 -16.00 12.89 -22.79
N ALA A 10 -15.34 12.83 -23.95
CA ALA A 10 -15.93 12.28 -25.17
C ALA A 10 -15.68 10.76 -25.16
N GLY A 11 -16.71 9.97 -24.88
CA GLY A 11 -16.68 8.51 -24.89
C GLY A 11 -17.56 7.95 -25.98
N SER A 12 -17.06 6.99 -26.74
CA SER A 12 -17.83 6.14 -27.63
C SER A 12 -18.54 5.06 -26.82
N ALA A 13 -19.88 5.05 -26.86
CA ALA A 13 -20.70 4.04 -26.20
C ALA A 13 -20.55 2.68 -26.91
N GLN A 14 -20.15 1.66 -26.13
CA GLN A 14 -20.29 0.26 -26.49
C GLN A 14 -21.10 -0.42 -25.40
N ALA A 15 -22.11 -1.18 -25.76
CA ALA A 15 -23.00 -1.90 -24.86
C ALA A 15 -22.19 -2.89 -23.98
N GLY A 16 -22.30 -2.71 -22.66
CA GLY A 16 -21.57 -3.45 -21.63
C GLY A 16 -20.73 -2.50 -20.80
N GLY A 17 -21.24 -2.04 -19.65
CA GLY A 17 -20.59 -1.26 -18.61
C GLY A 17 -19.64 -0.13 -19.08
N ASP A 18 -19.77 1.05 -18.51
CA ASP A 18 -18.87 2.17 -18.81
C ASP A 18 -17.46 1.90 -18.27
N ARG A 19 -16.46 2.00 -19.15
CA ARG A 19 -15.05 1.90 -18.79
C ARG A 19 -14.36 3.26 -18.93
N THR A 20 -13.79 3.76 -17.85
CA THR A 20 -12.99 4.98 -17.82
C THR A 20 -11.55 4.65 -17.50
N VAL A 21 -10.61 5.18 -18.28
CA VAL A 21 -9.16 5.07 -18.02
C VAL A 21 -8.58 6.46 -17.79
N ILE A 22 -7.94 6.66 -16.66
CA ILE A 22 -7.29 7.91 -16.25
C ILE A 22 -5.80 7.66 -16.16
N VAL A 23 -4.99 8.36 -16.94
CA VAL A 23 -3.54 8.45 -16.71
C VAL A 23 -3.34 9.50 -15.62
N TYR A 24 -3.15 9.03 -14.39
CA TYR A 24 -3.01 9.93 -13.25
C TYR A 24 -1.68 10.68 -13.30
N ASP A 25 -0.58 9.95 -13.46
CA ASP A 25 0.73 10.56 -13.64
C ASP A 25 1.67 9.68 -14.47
N SER A 26 2.26 10.26 -15.49
CA SER A 26 3.32 9.66 -16.31
C SER A 26 4.67 10.35 -16.11
N PHE A 27 4.78 11.27 -15.12
CA PHE A 27 5.97 12.08 -14.84
C PHE A 27 6.58 12.72 -16.09
N SER A 28 5.74 13.01 -17.09
CA SER A 28 6.15 13.51 -18.39
C SER A 28 5.25 14.66 -18.83
N LYS A 29 5.86 15.74 -19.30
CA LYS A 29 5.19 16.86 -19.98
C LYS A 29 6.16 17.60 -20.90
N PRO A 30 5.67 18.32 -21.91
CA PRO A 30 6.49 19.27 -22.69
C PRO A 30 7.19 20.27 -21.77
N GLY A 31 8.47 20.50 -21.97
CA GLY A 31 9.28 21.40 -21.14
C GLY A 31 9.88 20.78 -19.86
N GLY A 32 9.61 19.49 -19.61
CA GLY A 32 10.13 18.74 -18.47
C GLY A 32 9.20 18.76 -17.25
N TYR A 33 9.17 17.64 -16.55
CA TYR A 33 8.40 17.46 -15.30
C TYR A 33 9.21 17.98 -14.11
N THR A 34 8.57 18.65 -13.17
CA THR A 34 9.24 19.34 -12.06
C THR A 34 8.68 18.90 -10.72
N ILE A 35 9.35 19.27 -9.61
CA ILE A 35 8.83 19.05 -8.25
C ILE A 35 7.52 19.80 -8.01
N VAL A 36 7.29 20.92 -8.67
CA VAL A 36 6.01 21.66 -8.59
C VAL A 36 4.88 20.84 -9.20
N ASP A 37 5.11 20.21 -10.36
CA ASP A 37 4.12 19.35 -11.00
C ASP A 37 3.80 18.14 -10.13
N TYR A 38 4.82 17.57 -9.50
CA TYR A 38 4.70 16.46 -8.57
C TYR A 38 3.84 16.86 -7.37
N SER A 39 4.13 17.99 -6.72
CA SER A 39 3.41 18.44 -5.53
C SER A 39 1.94 18.82 -5.78
N MET A 40 1.56 19.08 -7.03
CA MET A 40 0.15 19.29 -7.40
C MET A 40 -0.66 17.98 -7.42
N LYS A 41 -0.02 16.85 -7.63
CA LYS A 41 -0.66 15.53 -7.74
C LYS A 41 -0.43 14.65 -6.51
N TRP A 42 0.70 14.82 -5.84
CA TRP A 42 1.15 13.96 -4.77
C TRP A 42 1.35 14.76 -3.50
N ALA A 43 0.68 14.34 -2.45
CA ALA A 43 0.81 14.91 -1.13
C ALA A 43 1.59 13.96 -0.23
N ASN A 44 2.38 14.54 0.66
CA ASN A 44 3.00 13.81 1.74
C ASN A 44 1.96 13.52 2.82
N ILE A 45 1.77 12.26 3.20
CA ILE A 45 0.95 11.90 4.36
C ILE A 45 1.73 12.29 5.62
N TYR A 46 1.12 13.11 6.47
CA TYR A 46 1.67 13.52 7.78
C TYR A 46 3.02 14.24 7.72
N GLY A 47 3.43 14.76 6.59
CA GLY A 47 4.76 15.35 6.46
C GLY A 47 5.91 14.33 6.54
N LEU A 48 5.63 13.04 6.46
CA LEU A 48 6.60 11.98 6.70
C LEU A 48 7.57 11.74 5.56
N GLY A 49 7.19 11.99 4.33
CA GLY A 49 8.05 11.75 3.16
C GLY A 49 9.31 12.58 3.16
N GLU A 50 9.31 13.75 3.81
CA GLU A 50 10.52 14.55 4.01
C GLU A 50 11.30 14.13 5.26
N MET A 51 10.61 13.65 6.28
CA MET A 51 11.22 13.25 7.55
C MET A 51 11.81 11.84 7.51
N ALA A 52 11.18 10.92 6.79
CA ALA A 52 11.67 9.55 6.66
C ALA A 52 13.02 9.47 5.95
N SER A 53 13.31 10.43 5.11
CA SER A 53 14.59 10.56 4.43
C SER A 53 15.58 11.43 5.17
N THR A 54 15.63 11.41 6.48
CA THR A 54 16.47 12.25 7.33
C THR A 54 17.91 12.41 6.80
N GLY A 55 18.04 13.15 5.73
CA GLY A 55 19.31 13.56 5.17
C GLY A 55 19.91 12.67 4.09
N GLY A 56 19.16 11.73 3.48
CA GLY A 56 19.79 10.75 2.60
C GLY A 56 19.06 10.37 1.31
N ASP A 57 17.83 10.84 1.06
CA ASP A 57 17.19 10.52 -0.21
C ASP A 57 17.58 11.51 -1.32
N THR A 58 17.69 10.97 -2.52
CA THR A 58 17.80 11.77 -3.74
C THR A 58 16.59 11.49 -4.61
N ARG A 59 16.01 12.56 -5.18
CA ARG A 59 14.81 12.48 -6.03
C ARG A 59 15.11 13.11 -7.38
N SER A 60 14.56 12.54 -8.44
CA SER A 60 14.71 13.10 -9.79
C SER A 60 13.52 12.76 -10.67
N PHE A 61 13.29 13.62 -11.67
CA PHE A 61 12.32 13.42 -12.74
C PHE A 61 13.08 13.41 -14.06
N ALA A 62 13.31 12.23 -14.62
CA ALA A 62 14.04 12.08 -15.87
C ALA A 62 13.46 10.91 -16.68
N GLY A 63 13.39 11.08 -18.00
CA GLY A 63 12.92 10.04 -18.91
C GLY A 63 11.47 9.61 -18.65
N GLY A 64 10.60 10.52 -18.18
CA GLY A 64 9.20 10.23 -17.86
C GLY A 64 9.04 9.36 -16.62
N LYS A 65 9.95 9.46 -15.64
CA LYS A 65 9.90 8.68 -14.41
C LYS A 65 10.19 9.54 -13.20
N PHE A 66 9.55 9.21 -12.08
CA PHE A 66 9.98 9.63 -10.76
C PHE A 66 10.97 8.61 -10.22
N SER A 67 12.15 9.03 -9.87
CA SER A 67 13.18 8.18 -9.27
C SER A 67 13.55 8.68 -7.88
N ILE A 68 13.70 7.74 -6.95
CA ILE A 68 14.08 8.01 -5.57
C ILE A 68 15.10 6.98 -5.09
N SER A 69 16.06 7.44 -4.30
CA SER A 69 17.08 6.60 -3.66
C SER A 69 17.24 6.97 -2.21
N ALA A 70 17.08 6.01 -1.31
CA ALA A 70 17.40 6.09 0.11
C ALA A 70 18.26 4.87 0.47
N VAL A 71 19.57 5.04 0.49
CA VAL A 71 20.56 3.98 0.73
C VAL A 71 21.76 4.56 1.48
N PRO A 72 22.03 4.06 2.69
CA PRO A 72 21.21 3.16 3.49
C PRO A 72 19.94 3.84 4.02
N PHE A 73 18.96 3.05 4.47
CA PHE A 73 17.84 3.61 5.23
C PHE A 73 18.32 4.16 6.58
N THR A 74 17.62 5.20 7.03
CA THR A 74 17.82 5.81 8.35
C THR A 74 16.51 5.75 9.14
N VAL A 75 16.56 6.05 10.42
CA VAL A 75 15.37 6.25 11.27
C VAL A 75 15.27 7.72 11.65
N GLY A 76 14.05 8.25 11.63
CA GLY A 76 13.75 9.60 12.10
C GLY A 76 13.31 9.62 13.57
N PHE A 77 12.87 8.49 14.09
CA PHE A 77 12.30 8.33 15.42
C PHE A 77 12.92 7.15 16.14
N ASP A 78 12.84 7.18 17.47
CA ASP A 78 13.19 6.02 18.28
C ASP A 78 12.00 5.06 18.34
N PHE A 79 11.99 4.10 17.41
CA PHE A 79 10.98 3.06 17.30
C PHE A 79 9.54 3.59 17.22
N SER A 80 9.24 4.38 16.21
CA SER A 80 7.90 4.89 15.90
C SER A 80 7.20 4.03 14.86
N VAL A 81 5.87 3.88 14.95
CA VAL A 81 5.05 3.25 13.93
C VAL A 81 5.23 3.87 12.53
N PHE A 82 5.73 5.08 12.45
CA PHE A 82 5.98 5.78 11.21
C PHE A 82 7.37 5.52 10.60
N ASP A 83 8.30 4.92 11.33
CA ASP A 83 9.66 4.69 10.83
C ASP A 83 9.73 3.66 9.67
N HIS A 84 8.69 2.84 9.48
CA HIS A 84 8.63 1.94 8.35
C HIS A 84 8.42 2.67 7.00
N LEU A 85 7.89 3.89 7.04
CA LEU A 85 7.69 4.75 5.88
C LEU A 85 8.98 5.54 5.59
N LYS A 86 9.89 4.99 4.79
CA LYS A 86 11.13 5.69 4.43
C LYS A 86 10.89 6.84 3.44
N TYR A 87 9.87 6.70 2.65
CA TYR A 87 9.26 7.72 1.82
C TYR A 87 7.83 7.29 1.50
N ILE A 88 6.90 8.21 1.51
CA ILE A 88 5.54 8.00 1.00
C ILE A 88 4.96 9.26 0.43
N ALA A 89 4.32 9.15 -0.71
CA ALA A 89 3.44 10.15 -1.29
C ALA A 89 2.11 9.52 -1.69
N VAL A 90 1.03 10.27 -1.53
CA VAL A 90 -0.33 9.83 -1.82
C VAL A 90 -0.97 10.82 -2.78
N SER A 91 -1.80 10.33 -3.67
CA SER A 91 -2.53 11.15 -4.63
C SER A 91 -3.37 12.22 -3.91
N THR A 92 -3.31 13.46 -4.40
CA THR A 92 -4.18 14.56 -3.91
C THR A 92 -5.64 14.36 -4.28
N GLN A 93 -5.92 13.38 -5.16
CA GLN A 93 -7.23 12.98 -5.62
C GLN A 93 -7.56 11.58 -5.11
N SER A 94 -8.79 11.39 -4.62
CA SER A 94 -9.41 10.08 -4.38
C SER A 94 -10.28 9.71 -5.57
N PHE A 95 -10.31 8.43 -5.93
CA PHE A 95 -11.08 7.87 -7.04
C PHE A 95 -12.23 7.05 -6.50
N ALA A 96 -13.46 7.43 -6.88
CA ALA A 96 -14.66 6.76 -6.39
C ALA A 96 -14.69 5.28 -6.84
N ALA A 97 -14.98 4.40 -5.89
CA ALA A 97 -15.23 2.99 -6.18
C ALA A 97 -16.67 2.81 -6.65
N PRO A 98 -16.93 2.18 -7.82
CA PRO A 98 -18.29 1.99 -8.31
C PRO A 98 -19.09 1.12 -7.33
N ALA A 99 -20.39 1.34 -7.23
CA ALA A 99 -21.28 0.53 -6.40
C ALA A 99 -21.36 -0.94 -6.88
N ARG A 100 -21.32 -1.11 -8.20
CA ARG A 100 -21.17 -2.40 -8.90
C ARG A 100 -20.08 -2.22 -9.96
N GLY A 101 -19.10 -3.11 -10.01
CA GLY A 101 -18.00 -3.01 -10.96
C GLY A 101 -16.64 -3.08 -10.31
N SER A 102 -15.65 -2.46 -10.93
CA SER A 102 -14.27 -2.53 -10.43
C SER A 102 -13.53 -1.21 -10.58
N ILE A 103 -12.52 -1.03 -9.72
CA ILE A 103 -11.51 0.00 -9.85
C ILE A 103 -10.13 -0.65 -9.78
N THR A 104 -9.27 -0.31 -10.74
CA THR A 104 -7.91 -0.85 -10.84
C THR A 104 -6.90 0.28 -10.79
N PHE A 105 -5.94 0.18 -9.89
CA PHE A 105 -4.75 1.03 -9.88
C PHE A 105 -3.57 0.25 -10.46
N SER A 106 -2.79 0.88 -11.31
CA SER A 106 -1.58 0.27 -11.86
C SER A 106 -0.45 1.28 -12.00
N SER A 107 0.79 0.78 -11.95
CA SER A 107 2.00 1.54 -12.17
C SER A 107 3.10 0.64 -12.71
N VAL A 108 4.14 1.23 -13.30
CA VAL A 108 5.39 0.55 -13.62
C VAL A 108 6.41 0.90 -12.53
N ILE A 109 6.94 -0.11 -11.87
CA ILE A 109 7.90 0.04 -10.77
C ILE A 109 9.16 -0.75 -11.10
N GLN A 110 10.31 -0.13 -10.90
CA GLN A 110 11.61 -0.81 -10.86
C GLN A 110 12.25 -0.54 -9.52
N ALA A 111 12.72 -1.57 -8.84
CA ALA A 111 13.39 -1.44 -7.54
C ALA A 111 14.73 -2.18 -7.50
N GLN A 112 15.62 -1.65 -6.69
CA GLN A 112 16.84 -2.29 -6.23
C GLN A 112 16.92 -2.11 -4.72
N THR A 113 17.25 -3.17 -4.00
CA THR A 113 17.29 -3.17 -2.53
C THR A 113 18.67 -3.59 -2.03
N PRO A 114 19.70 -2.75 -2.23
CA PRO A 114 21.05 -3.06 -1.77
C PRO A 114 21.09 -3.23 -0.26
N GLY A 115 21.95 -4.15 0.20
CA GLY A 115 22.15 -4.44 1.61
C GLY A 115 21.10 -5.37 2.24
N THR A 116 20.05 -5.77 1.51
CA THR A 116 19.12 -6.81 1.98
C THR A 116 19.83 -8.16 2.11
N GLN A 117 19.42 -8.97 3.08
CA GLN A 117 20.03 -10.25 3.42
C GLN A 117 18.95 -11.34 3.38
N PRO A 118 18.91 -12.21 2.35
CA PRO A 118 17.93 -13.28 2.26
C PRO A 118 17.92 -14.17 3.51
N GLY A 119 16.75 -14.45 4.05
CA GLY A 119 16.60 -15.28 5.25
C GLY A 119 17.07 -14.64 6.56
N ARG A 120 17.37 -13.33 6.57
CA ARG A 120 17.77 -12.64 7.81
C ARG A 120 16.72 -12.84 8.89
N VAL A 121 17.20 -13.28 10.04
CA VAL A 121 16.41 -13.38 11.28
C VAL A 121 16.61 -12.10 12.07
N ILE A 122 15.52 -11.35 12.29
CA ILE A 122 15.52 -10.24 13.24
C ILE A 122 15.27 -10.77 14.65
N GLN A 123 15.92 -10.14 15.61
CA GLN A 123 15.81 -10.49 17.03
C GLN A 123 15.38 -9.28 17.83
N GLY A 124 14.58 -9.52 18.85
CA GLY A 124 14.06 -8.49 19.74
C GLY A 124 13.53 -9.10 21.03
N THR A 125 12.71 -8.34 21.72
CA THR A 125 12.12 -8.76 22.99
C THR A 125 10.69 -8.24 23.05
N TYR A 126 9.73 -9.08 23.39
CA TYR A 126 8.36 -8.64 23.67
C TYR A 126 8.38 -7.64 24.83
N VAL A 127 7.82 -6.45 24.60
CA VAL A 127 7.92 -5.33 25.56
C VAL A 127 7.28 -5.65 26.90
N GLN A 128 6.12 -6.29 26.90
CA GLN A 128 5.39 -6.58 28.15
C GLN A 128 5.90 -7.81 28.88
N SER A 129 6.27 -8.86 28.17
CA SER A 129 6.65 -10.13 28.82
C SER A 129 8.15 -10.28 29.03
N GLY A 130 8.98 -9.50 28.33
CA GLY A 130 10.42 -9.70 28.29
C GLY A 130 10.86 -10.97 27.53
N ALA A 131 9.93 -11.71 26.95
CA ALA A 131 10.25 -12.93 26.21
C ALA A 131 11.05 -12.65 24.94
N PRO A 132 11.97 -13.52 24.54
CA PRO A 132 12.71 -13.38 23.29
C PRO A 132 11.78 -13.40 22.06
N TYR A 133 12.09 -12.56 21.09
CA TYR A 133 11.48 -12.54 19.78
C TYR A 133 12.54 -12.85 18.72
N ALA A 134 12.22 -13.75 17.79
CA ALA A 134 13.06 -14.02 16.62
C ALA A 134 12.19 -14.43 15.43
N LYS A 135 12.37 -13.78 14.28
CA LYS A 135 11.60 -14.09 13.08
C LYS A 135 12.43 -13.87 11.82
N ALA A 136 12.37 -14.85 10.90
CA ALA A 136 12.90 -14.66 9.56
C ALA A 136 12.05 -13.66 8.79
N THR A 137 12.70 -12.82 7.99
CA THR A 137 12.06 -11.76 7.21
C THR A 137 12.17 -12.03 5.73
N LEU A 138 11.13 -11.66 4.99
CA LEU A 138 11.17 -11.61 3.53
C LEU A 138 12.08 -10.45 3.07
N GLU A 139 12.64 -10.55 1.87
CA GLU A 139 13.50 -9.50 1.32
C GLU A 139 12.77 -8.14 1.27
N GLY A 140 11.54 -8.13 0.75
CA GLY A 140 10.73 -6.93 0.64
C GLY A 140 10.27 -6.34 1.99
N GLN A 141 10.31 -7.11 3.10
CA GLN A 141 10.11 -6.56 4.44
C GLN A 141 11.32 -5.74 4.90
N GLN A 142 12.52 -6.09 4.44
CA GLN A 142 13.75 -5.38 4.81
C GLN A 142 13.88 -4.06 4.07
N ALA A 143 13.55 -4.04 2.78
CA ALA A 143 13.50 -2.86 1.94
C ALA A 143 12.63 -3.14 0.70
N GLY A 144 11.78 -2.20 0.32
CA GLY A 144 10.94 -2.33 -0.87
C GLY A 144 10.44 -1.00 -1.40
N ALA A 145 10.17 -0.96 -2.70
CA ALA A 145 9.34 0.05 -3.34
C ALA A 145 7.88 -0.40 -3.27
N VAL A 146 6.96 0.53 -3.02
CA VAL A 146 5.57 0.21 -2.73
C VAL A 146 4.63 1.00 -3.63
N MET A 147 3.57 0.33 -4.11
CA MET A 147 2.35 0.97 -4.59
C MET A 147 1.19 0.61 -3.66
N ASN A 148 0.54 1.63 -3.14
CA ASN A 148 -0.60 1.50 -2.23
C ASN A 148 -1.91 1.83 -2.95
N MET A 149 -2.97 1.14 -2.55
CA MET A 149 -4.37 1.47 -2.85
C MET A 149 -5.12 1.55 -1.53
N ILE A 150 -5.40 2.77 -1.04
CA ILE A 150 -5.91 3.01 0.31
C ILE A 150 -7.26 3.71 0.31
N ASP A 151 -8.20 3.19 1.10
CA ASP A 151 -9.40 3.90 1.53
C ASP A 151 -9.23 4.36 2.98
N PHE A 152 -9.02 5.65 3.16
CA PHE A 152 -8.82 6.22 4.50
C PHE A 152 -10.08 6.17 5.36
N SER A 153 -11.27 6.11 4.76
CA SER A 153 -12.53 6.10 5.51
C SER A 153 -12.76 4.80 6.27
N THR A 154 -12.33 3.68 5.71
CA THR A 154 -12.42 2.36 6.33
C THR A 154 -11.10 1.84 6.86
N GLY A 155 -9.98 2.48 6.54
CA GLY A 155 -8.65 1.98 6.83
C GLY A 155 -8.21 0.79 5.97
N GLN A 156 -8.98 0.44 4.91
CA GLN A 156 -8.62 -0.68 4.05
C GLN A 156 -7.49 -0.30 3.11
N LEU A 157 -6.44 -1.10 3.11
CA LEU A 157 -5.22 -0.88 2.35
C LEU A 157 -4.82 -2.16 1.60
N PHE A 158 -4.34 -1.98 0.38
CA PHE A 158 -3.79 -3.03 -0.48
C PHE A 158 -2.45 -2.56 -1.02
N ASP A 159 -1.42 -3.40 -0.95
CA ASP A 159 -0.06 -3.03 -1.34
C ASP A 159 0.59 -4.04 -2.26
N TRP A 160 1.35 -3.50 -3.20
CA TRP A 160 2.44 -4.18 -3.88
C TRP A 160 3.77 -3.73 -3.32
N PHE A 161 4.59 -4.68 -2.88
CA PHE A 161 5.97 -4.47 -2.50
C PHE A 161 6.89 -5.10 -3.55
N ILE A 162 7.84 -4.31 -4.05
CA ILE A 162 8.85 -4.74 -5.03
C ILE A 162 10.22 -4.54 -4.41
N SER A 163 10.98 -5.63 -4.27
CA SER A 163 12.40 -5.60 -3.88
C SER A 163 13.32 -5.84 -5.09
N GLY A 164 14.59 -6.10 -4.87
CA GLY A 164 15.53 -6.35 -5.96
C GLY A 164 15.28 -7.63 -6.75
N SER A 165 14.71 -8.66 -6.12
CA SER A 165 14.51 -9.98 -6.73
C SER A 165 13.16 -10.62 -6.41
N LYS A 166 12.37 -9.98 -5.56
CA LYS A 166 11.10 -10.49 -5.04
C LYS A 166 10.03 -9.42 -5.08
N ALA A 167 8.78 -9.88 -5.17
CA ALA A 167 7.60 -9.05 -4.99
C ALA A 167 6.61 -9.77 -4.08
N PHE A 168 5.88 -9.04 -3.25
CA PHE A 168 4.78 -9.61 -2.48
C PHE A 168 3.59 -8.66 -2.43
N THR A 169 2.43 -9.25 -2.18
CA THR A 169 1.17 -8.54 -1.98
C THR A 169 0.78 -8.56 -0.51
N LEU A 170 0.29 -7.43 -0.03
CA LEU A 170 -0.13 -7.26 1.36
C LEU A 170 -1.54 -6.71 1.39
N ILE A 171 -2.32 -7.19 2.36
CA ILE A 171 -3.61 -6.60 2.71
C ILE A 171 -3.59 -6.17 4.17
N GLU A 172 -4.20 -5.02 4.42
CA GLU A 172 -4.18 -4.41 5.73
C GLU A 172 -5.49 -3.70 6.01
N ARG A 173 -5.92 -3.75 7.26
CA ARG A 173 -6.96 -2.90 7.80
C ARG A 173 -6.34 -2.05 8.91
N LEU A 174 -6.08 -0.79 8.61
CA LEU A 174 -5.48 0.16 9.54
C LEU A 174 -6.48 0.53 10.64
N PRO A 175 -6.08 0.58 11.91
CA PRO A 175 -6.94 1.03 12.99
C PRO A 175 -7.22 2.54 12.90
N SER A 176 -8.36 2.96 13.45
CA SER A 176 -8.76 4.36 13.49
C SER A 176 -7.78 5.25 14.27
N SER A 177 -7.01 4.69 15.20
CA SER A 177 -5.91 5.39 15.89
C SER A 177 -4.76 5.81 14.94
N VAL A 178 -4.64 5.16 13.77
CA VAL A 178 -3.65 5.51 12.73
C VAL A 178 -4.27 6.41 11.67
N THR A 179 -5.48 6.08 11.20
CA THR A 179 -6.14 6.83 10.12
C THR A 179 -6.87 8.08 10.59
N GLY A 180 -7.24 8.15 11.87
CA GLY A 180 -8.05 9.24 12.42
C GLY A 180 -9.48 9.30 11.86
N ASN A 181 -9.98 8.21 11.25
CA ASN A 181 -11.27 8.19 10.56
C ASN A 181 -12.50 8.13 11.50
N ALA A 182 -12.33 7.65 12.72
CA ALA A 182 -13.39 7.56 13.71
C ALA A 182 -12.82 7.48 15.13
N ASN A 183 -13.62 7.84 16.14
CA ASN A 183 -13.27 7.68 17.55
C ASN A 183 -13.86 6.39 18.11
N PRO A 184 -13.33 5.88 19.23
CA PRO A 184 -13.94 4.72 19.92
C PRO A 184 -15.43 4.95 20.21
N GLY A 185 -16.26 4.02 19.72
CA GLY A 185 -17.71 4.09 19.86
C GLY A 185 -18.46 4.68 18.65
N ASP A 186 -17.76 5.36 17.73
CA ASP A 186 -18.37 5.89 16.52
C ASP A 186 -18.65 4.77 15.48
N PRO A 187 -19.66 4.93 14.63
CA PRO A 187 -19.84 4.10 13.46
C PRO A 187 -18.58 4.14 12.56
N GLY A 188 -18.13 2.99 12.07
CA GLY A 188 -16.94 2.90 11.23
C GLY A 188 -15.62 2.84 12.01
N TYR A 189 -15.64 2.88 13.34
CA TYR A 189 -14.44 2.70 14.15
C TYR A 189 -13.76 1.36 13.88
N VAL A 190 -12.49 1.39 13.62
CA VAL A 190 -11.62 0.22 13.42
C VAL A 190 -10.76 0.04 14.64
N GLY A 191 -11.21 -0.83 15.53
CA GLY A 191 -10.45 -1.26 16.70
C GLY A 191 -9.75 -2.60 16.45
N ARG A 192 -9.23 -3.16 17.53
CA ARG A 192 -8.44 -4.39 17.57
C ARG A 192 -9.07 -5.58 16.84
N ASP A 193 -10.37 -5.79 17.00
CA ASP A 193 -11.12 -6.94 16.43
C ASP A 193 -11.30 -6.88 14.92
N LYS A 194 -11.02 -5.73 14.31
CA LYS A 194 -11.21 -5.48 12.87
C LYS A 194 -9.91 -5.28 12.12
N MET A 195 -8.82 -4.88 12.81
CA MET A 195 -7.53 -4.61 12.18
C MET A 195 -6.76 -5.87 11.84
N TYR A 196 -5.94 -5.80 10.81
CA TYR A 196 -4.99 -6.86 10.45
C TYR A 196 -3.94 -6.33 9.48
N THR A 197 -2.76 -7.00 9.44
CA THR A 197 -1.71 -6.78 8.46
C THR A 197 -1.19 -8.14 8.03
N GLN A 198 -1.46 -8.53 6.77
CA GLN A 198 -1.16 -9.88 6.29
C GLN A 198 -0.54 -9.86 4.88
N ILE A 199 0.64 -10.45 4.76
CA ILE A 199 1.28 -10.72 3.48
C ILE A 199 0.64 -11.98 2.89
N ILE A 200 0.19 -11.90 1.64
CA ILE A 200 -0.52 -13.01 1.00
C ILE A 200 0.47 -14.03 0.47
N ASP A 201 1.36 -13.61 -0.43
CA ASP A 201 2.37 -14.47 -1.05
C ASP A 201 3.55 -13.65 -1.56
N GLU A 202 4.74 -14.26 -1.61
CA GLU A 202 5.95 -13.70 -2.20
C GLU A 202 6.27 -14.45 -3.49
N VAL A 203 6.57 -13.71 -4.56
CA VAL A 203 6.94 -14.25 -5.87
C VAL A 203 8.32 -13.75 -6.29
N ALA A 204 9.06 -14.59 -7.02
CA ALA A 204 10.32 -14.18 -7.65
C ALA A 204 10.03 -13.28 -8.85
N ILE A 205 10.85 -12.23 -9.02
CA ILE A 205 10.82 -11.34 -10.17
C ILE A 205 12.21 -11.25 -10.82
N GLY A 206 12.24 -10.93 -12.11
CA GLY A 206 13.46 -10.62 -12.83
C GLY A 206 13.98 -9.21 -12.52
N PRO A 207 15.17 -8.86 -12.98
CA PRO A 207 15.65 -7.48 -12.96
C PRO A 207 14.87 -6.64 -13.99
N GLY A 208 14.64 -5.35 -13.67
CA GLY A 208 14.00 -4.42 -14.59
C GLY A 208 12.68 -3.86 -14.07
N PRO A 209 11.96 -3.11 -14.90
CA PRO A 209 10.66 -2.57 -14.54
C PRO A 209 9.57 -3.64 -14.65
N HIS A 210 8.65 -3.63 -13.69
CA HIS A 210 7.49 -4.50 -13.66
C HIS A 210 6.22 -3.67 -13.60
N ARG A 211 5.19 -4.07 -14.35
CA ARG A 211 3.86 -3.49 -14.21
C ARG A 211 3.11 -4.21 -13.12
N VAL A 212 2.76 -3.48 -12.07
CA VAL A 212 1.90 -3.96 -11.00
C VAL A 212 0.50 -3.37 -11.15
N ALA A 213 -0.52 -4.13 -10.73
CA ALA A 213 -1.88 -3.62 -10.63
C ALA A 213 -2.62 -4.24 -9.44
N ILE A 214 -3.52 -3.46 -8.85
CA ILE A 214 -4.44 -3.85 -7.79
C ILE A 214 -5.85 -3.55 -8.28
N LYS A 215 -6.68 -4.57 -8.42
CA LYS A 215 -8.08 -4.47 -8.87
C LYS A 215 -9.01 -4.80 -7.71
N PHE A 216 -9.76 -3.81 -7.24
CA PHE A 216 -10.87 -4.01 -6.33
C PHE A 216 -12.16 -4.15 -7.14
N THR A 217 -12.92 -5.20 -6.86
CA THR A 217 -14.24 -5.45 -7.49
C THR A 217 -15.31 -5.52 -6.41
N ARG A 218 -16.41 -4.79 -6.62
CA ARG A 218 -17.56 -4.79 -5.72
C ARG A 218 -18.82 -5.28 -6.42
N LYS A 219 -19.55 -6.19 -5.74
CA LYS A 219 -20.90 -6.61 -6.10
C LYS A 219 -21.76 -6.58 -4.83
N GLY A 220 -22.51 -5.50 -4.64
CA GLY A 220 -23.30 -5.26 -3.41
C GLY A 220 -22.39 -5.19 -2.17
N THR A 221 -22.63 -6.05 -1.18
CA THR A 221 -21.84 -6.14 0.06
C THR A 221 -20.57 -6.98 -0.08
N ARG A 222 -20.33 -7.60 -1.23
CA ARG A 222 -19.15 -8.44 -1.48
C ARG A 222 -18.07 -7.63 -2.17
N GLY A 223 -16.83 -7.76 -1.69
CA GLY A 223 -15.64 -7.18 -2.30
C GLY A 223 -14.56 -8.22 -2.46
N THR A 224 -13.88 -8.17 -3.61
CA THR A 224 -12.67 -8.95 -3.86
C THR A 224 -11.55 -7.99 -4.26
N VAL A 225 -10.32 -8.35 -3.93
CA VAL A 225 -9.13 -7.69 -4.47
C VAL A 225 -8.27 -8.71 -5.21
N GLU A 226 -7.79 -8.34 -6.36
CA GLU A 226 -6.89 -9.13 -7.20
C GLU A 226 -5.61 -8.34 -7.47
N PHE A 227 -4.48 -9.02 -7.41
CA PHE A 227 -3.17 -8.44 -7.64
C PHE A 227 -2.56 -9.02 -8.89
N PHE A 228 -2.04 -8.15 -9.75
CA PHE A 228 -1.45 -8.53 -11.03
C PHE A 228 0.00 -8.05 -11.12
N LEU A 229 0.85 -8.91 -11.64
CA LEU A 229 2.24 -8.64 -11.97
C LEU A 229 2.45 -8.95 -13.45
N ASP A 230 2.87 -7.96 -14.22
CA ASP A 230 3.09 -8.07 -15.67
C ASP A 230 1.89 -8.71 -16.42
N GLY A 231 0.67 -8.27 -16.04
CA GLY A 231 -0.59 -8.74 -16.62
C GLY A 231 -1.08 -10.11 -16.11
N ARG A 232 -0.30 -10.81 -15.28
CA ARG A 232 -0.69 -12.10 -14.70
C ARG A 232 -1.21 -11.90 -13.29
N ARG A 233 -2.37 -12.49 -12.98
CA ARG A 233 -2.88 -12.50 -11.61
C ARG A 233 -2.00 -13.38 -10.70
N VAL A 234 -1.46 -12.76 -9.65
CA VAL A 234 -0.62 -13.40 -8.64
C VAL A 234 -1.49 -13.88 -7.47
N SER A 235 -2.38 -13.02 -6.98
CA SER A 235 -3.22 -13.36 -5.83
C SER A 235 -4.62 -12.77 -5.96
N LYS A 236 -5.54 -13.37 -5.20
CA LYS A 236 -6.94 -12.94 -5.08
C LYS A 236 -7.40 -13.14 -3.64
N VAL A 237 -7.94 -12.09 -3.04
CA VAL A 237 -8.57 -12.14 -1.73
C VAL A 237 -10.06 -11.90 -1.89
N ARG A 238 -10.85 -12.76 -1.25
CA ARG A 238 -12.31 -12.62 -1.14
C ARG A 238 -12.67 -11.98 0.19
N ASN A 239 -13.86 -11.44 0.30
CA ASN A 239 -14.38 -10.84 1.54
C ASN A 239 -13.42 -9.78 2.11
N VAL A 240 -13.16 -8.74 1.32
CA VAL A 240 -12.34 -7.59 1.74
C VAL A 240 -12.82 -7.06 3.11
N GLY A 241 -11.84 -6.83 4.01
CA GLY A 241 -12.06 -6.44 5.40
C GLY A 241 -12.04 -7.60 6.40
N VAL A 242 -12.07 -8.86 5.91
CA VAL A 242 -11.94 -10.06 6.75
C VAL A 242 -10.51 -10.60 6.66
N PRO A 243 -9.82 -10.88 7.78
CA PRO A 243 -8.47 -11.44 7.78
C PRO A 243 -8.35 -12.76 7.03
N LEU A 244 -7.19 -13.04 6.44
CA LEU A 244 -6.96 -14.25 5.62
C LEU A 244 -7.05 -15.55 6.42
N ASP A 245 -6.52 -15.56 7.64
CA ASP A 245 -6.60 -16.70 8.55
C ASP A 245 -8.06 -17.01 8.94
N VAL A 246 -8.86 -15.98 9.19
CA VAL A 246 -10.31 -16.12 9.45
C VAL A 246 -11.01 -16.70 8.22
N GLN A 247 -10.62 -16.31 7.02
CA GLN A 247 -11.14 -16.85 5.76
C GLN A 247 -10.56 -18.22 5.40
N ARG A 248 -9.62 -18.77 6.18
CA ARG A 248 -8.88 -20.00 5.89
C ARG A 248 -8.09 -19.90 4.57
N GLN A 249 -7.61 -18.72 4.23
CA GLN A 249 -6.73 -18.49 3.10
C GLN A 249 -5.27 -18.54 3.56
N ARG A 250 -4.38 -18.92 2.65
CA ARG A 250 -2.94 -18.94 2.91
C ARG A 250 -2.43 -17.50 3.06
N TYR A 251 -1.53 -17.30 4.01
CA TYR A 251 -0.80 -16.05 4.20
C TYR A 251 0.54 -16.34 4.90
N THR A 252 1.48 -15.45 4.74
CA THR A 252 2.76 -15.53 5.46
C THR A 252 2.76 -14.71 6.75
N GLY A 253 1.71 -13.93 6.99
CA GLY A 253 1.35 -13.12 8.16
C GLY A 253 2.49 -12.35 8.82
N ILE A 254 2.27 -11.05 9.03
CA ILE A 254 3.16 -10.26 9.90
C ILE A 254 2.63 -10.34 11.33
N TYR A 255 1.32 -10.18 11.49
CA TYR A 255 0.60 -10.44 12.74
C TYR A 255 -0.54 -11.44 12.52
N PRO A 256 -0.86 -12.26 13.52
CA PRO A 256 -2.12 -12.98 13.54
C PRO A 256 -3.27 -11.98 13.62
N SER A 257 -4.44 -12.32 13.09
CA SER A 257 -5.64 -11.55 13.34
C SER A 257 -6.02 -11.61 14.82
N MET A 258 -6.54 -10.51 15.33
CA MET A 258 -6.97 -10.40 16.73
C MET A 258 -8.49 -10.43 16.88
N GLY A 259 -9.19 -10.60 15.78
CA GLY A 259 -10.63 -10.70 15.74
C GLY A 259 -11.13 -11.15 14.36
N PRO A 260 -12.46 -11.21 14.19
CA PRO A 260 -13.06 -11.73 12.96
C PRO A 260 -12.94 -10.80 11.76
N GLY A 261 -12.53 -9.54 11.97
CA GLY A 261 -12.65 -8.50 10.94
C GLY A 261 -14.13 -8.22 10.60
N GLU A 262 -14.35 -7.46 9.54
CA GLU A 262 -15.69 -7.19 9.01
C GLU A 262 -15.65 -7.00 7.49
N ARG A 263 -16.75 -7.33 6.81
CA ARG A 263 -16.87 -7.03 5.38
C ARG A 263 -17.07 -5.53 5.19
N VAL A 264 -16.19 -4.88 4.45
CA VAL A 264 -16.19 -3.42 4.29
C VAL A 264 -16.49 -2.94 2.87
N ALA A 265 -16.69 -3.86 1.94
CA ALA A 265 -16.84 -3.50 0.53
C ALA A 265 -17.92 -2.46 0.25
N SER A 266 -19.05 -2.52 0.95
CA SER A 266 -20.15 -1.54 0.81
C SER A 266 -19.84 -0.18 1.48
N GLN A 267 -18.88 -0.13 2.40
CA GLN A 267 -18.47 1.09 3.12
C GLN A 267 -17.39 1.87 2.37
N ILE A 268 -16.63 1.19 1.50
CA ILE A 268 -15.55 1.82 0.72
C ILE A 268 -16.17 2.80 -0.28
N SER A 269 -15.87 4.08 -0.12
CA SER A 269 -16.35 5.13 -1.04
C SER A 269 -15.38 5.37 -2.20
N GLY A 270 -14.09 5.15 -2.00
CA GLY A 270 -13.06 5.36 -3.01
C GLY A 270 -11.67 5.10 -2.46
N PHE A 271 -10.69 5.23 -3.34
CA PHE A 271 -9.31 4.97 -3.00
C PHE A 271 -8.39 6.10 -3.46
N ALA A 272 -7.35 6.35 -2.68
CA ALA A 272 -6.18 7.10 -3.09
C ALA A 272 -5.07 6.14 -3.51
N ILE A 273 -4.20 6.59 -4.42
CA ILE A 273 -2.97 5.88 -4.79
C ILE A 273 -1.84 6.39 -3.89
N GLY A 274 -1.03 5.48 -3.37
CA GLY A 274 0.23 5.81 -2.72
C GLY A 274 1.42 5.17 -3.43
N HIS A 275 2.58 5.76 -3.27
CA HIS A 275 3.85 5.13 -3.66
C HIS A 275 4.96 5.54 -2.69
N GLY A 276 5.95 4.66 -2.49
CA GLY A 276 6.98 4.97 -1.53
C GLY A 276 8.11 3.95 -1.45
N LEU A 277 8.99 4.18 -0.47
CA LEU A 277 10.04 3.27 -0.04
C LEU A 277 9.77 2.89 1.41
N PHE A 278 9.72 1.60 1.70
CA PHE A 278 9.36 1.10 3.02
C PHE A 278 10.38 0.10 3.56
N SER A 279 10.48 0.04 4.89
CA SER A 279 11.10 -1.04 5.64
C SER A 279 10.15 -1.51 6.73
N LEU A 280 9.57 -2.69 6.58
CA LEU A 280 8.66 -3.25 7.60
C LEU A 280 9.39 -3.77 8.85
N LEU A 281 10.71 -3.53 8.96
CA LEU A 281 11.49 -3.84 10.16
C LEU A 281 11.49 -2.71 11.18
N ASP A 282 11.07 -1.51 10.78
CA ASP A 282 11.02 -0.35 11.65
C ASP A 282 9.64 -0.20 12.28
N ALA A 283 9.55 -0.40 13.57
CA ALA A 283 8.39 -0.20 14.41
C ALA A 283 7.11 -0.96 14.01
N PHE A 284 6.53 -0.65 12.88
CA PHE A 284 5.35 -1.34 12.36
C PHE A 284 5.75 -2.51 11.46
N PRO A 285 5.16 -3.72 11.67
CA PRO A 285 4.04 -4.04 12.56
C PRO A 285 4.41 -4.38 14.01
N PHE A 286 5.61 -4.08 14.48
CA PHE A 286 6.13 -4.46 15.79
C PHE A 286 5.61 -3.58 16.95
N GLN A 287 5.05 -2.41 16.64
CA GLN A 287 4.32 -1.55 17.58
C GLN A 287 2.91 -1.30 17.06
N HIS A 288 2.00 -2.23 17.27
CA HIS A 288 0.64 -2.05 16.85
C HIS A 288 -0.15 -1.25 17.91
N PRO A 289 -0.77 -0.11 17.54
CA PRO A 289 -1.41 0.78 18.51
C PRO A 289 -2.51 0.09 19.34
N GLU A 290 -3.27 -0.82 18.71
CA GLU A 290 -4.39 -1.51 19.36
C GLU A 290 -4.00 -2.85 20.01
N ALA A 291 -2.72 -3.22 19.98
CA ALA A 291 -2.24 -4.49 20.53
C ALA A 291 -0.87 -4.34 21.22
N PRO A 292 -0.79 -3.52 22.26
CA PRO A 292 0.48 -3.25 22.95
C PRO A 292 1.12 -4.50 23.56
N GLU A 293 0.35 -5.54 23.85
CA GLU A 293 0.89 -6.81 24.35
C GLU A 293 1.68 -7.60 23.28
N LEU A 294 1.49 -7.29 22.00
CA LEU A 294 2.27 -7.86 20.90
C LEU A 294 3.46 -6.99 20.52
N ALA A 295 3.63 -5.85 21.19
CA ALA A 295 4.74 -4.95 20.89
C ALA A 295 6.08 -5.63 21.13
N VAL A 296 6.99 -5.48 20.17
CA VAL A 296 8.34 -6.02 20.19
C VAL A 296 9.33 -4.87 20.08
N SER A 297 10.26 -4.80 21.00
CA SER A 297 11.43 -3.92 20.91
C SER A 297 12.50 -4.61 20.07
N ILE A 298 12.90 -3.99 18.97
CA ILE A 298 13.95 -4.50 18.09
C ILE A 298 15.11 -3.49 18.09
N PRO A 299 16.33 -3.93 18.50
CA PRO A 299 17.50 -3.06 18.47
C PRO A 299 17.74 -2.45 17.08
N VAL A 300 18.18 -1.20 17.02
CA VAL A 300 18.42 -0.49 15.76
C VAL A 300 19.31 -1.31 14.81
N ALA A 301 20.38 -1.94 15.29
CA ALA A 301 21.26 -2.76 14.47
C ALA A 301 20.60 -4.01 13.86
N ASN A 302 19.45 -4.44 14.37
CA ASN A 302 18.64 -5.52 13.78
C ASN A 302 17.64 -4.99 12.74
N ARG A 303 17.23 -3.72 12.86
CA ARG A 303 16.29 -3.04 11.93
C ARG A 303 17.01 -2.32 10.79
N LEU A 304 18.16 -1.74 11.09
CA LEU A 304 19.01 -0.97 10.17
C LEU A 304 20.42 -1.57 10.16
N PHE A 305 20.74 -2.30 9.09
CA PHE A 305 22.02 -3.02 8.96
C PHE A 305 22.71 -2.68 7.62
N GLY A 306 22.36 -1.52 7.03
CA GLY A 306 22.91 -1.03 5.78
C GLY A 306 22.00 -1.27 4.55
N GLN A 307 20.83 -1.87 4.74
CA GLN A 307 19.84 -2.00 3.66
C GLN A 307 19.24 -0.64 3.29
N GLY A 308 18.75 -0.56 2.06
CA GLY A 308 18.05 0.60 1.52
C GLY A 308 17.35 0.25 0.21
N ALA A 309 16.72 1.24 -0.40
CA ALA A 309 16.05 1.05 -1.69
C ALA A 309 16.35 2.18 -2.67
N ARG A 310 16.44 1.82 -3.94
CA ARG A 310 16.36 2.71 -5.09
C ARG A 310 15.18 2.27 -5.92
N ALA A 311 14.31 3.21 -6.28
CA ALA A 311 13.15 2.89 -7.09
C ALA A 311 12.92 3.94 -8.17
N SER A 312 12.28 3.50 -9.26
CA SER A 312 11.63 4.39 -10.21
C SER A 312 10.18 3.98 -10.37
N PHE A 313 9.32 4.99 -10.49
CA PHE A 313 7.88 4.87 -10.70
C PHE A 313 7.50 5.58 -11.99
N ASP A 314 6.55 4.98 -12.71
CA ASP A 314 6.04 5.52 -13.96
C ASP A 314 4.60 5.05 -14.21
N ASP A 315 3.89 5.77 -15.07
CA ASP A 315 2.62 5.39 -15.68
C ASP A 315 1.55 4.95 -14.66
N PHE A 316 1.30 5.82 -13.65
CA PHE A 316 0.19 5.61 -12.72
C PHE A 316 -1.15 5.77 -13.44
N ARG A 317 -1.95 4.72 -13.43
CA ARG A 317 -3.27 4.68 -14.08
C ARG A 317 -4.33 4.22 -13.12
N VAL A 318 -5.54 4.76 -13.35
CA VAL A 318 -6.77 4.32 -12.73
C VAL A 318 -7.72 3.89 -13.83
N GLU A 319 -8.24 2.69 -13.71
CA GLU A 319 -9.29 2.17 -14.59
C GLU A 319 -10.53 1.87 -13.75
N ILE A 320 -11.67 2.42 -14.15
CA ILE A 320 -12.95 2.24 -13.48
C ILE A 320 -13.89 1.58 -14.48
N GLU A 321 -14.49 0.45 -14.08
CA GLU A 321 -15.51 -0.27 -14.84
C GLU A 321 -16.79 -0.32 -14.00
N THR A 322 -17.90 0.17 -14.55
CA THR A 322 -19.24 0.07 -13.95
C THR A 322 -20.03 -1.01 -14.63
N ASN A 323 -20.80 -1.79 -13.88
CA ASN A 323 -21.74 -2.74 -14.45
C ASN A 323 -23.14 -2.17 -14.31
N ASP A 324 -23.92 -2.17 -15.40
CA ASP A 324 -25.33 -1.77 -15.39
C ASP A 324 -26.17 -2.75 -14.56
N GLU A 325 -27.34 -2.27 -14.08
CA GLU A 325 -28.20 -3.03 -13.16
C GLU A 325 -29.00 -4.18 -13.82
N ASP A 326 -28.95 -4.32 -15.16
CA ASP A 326 -29.92 -5.13 -15.91
C ASP A 326 -29.65 -6.66 -15.98
N ASP A 327 -28.63 -7.19 -15.28
CA ASP A 327 -28.26 -8.61 -15.38
C ASP A 327 -28.68 -9.50 -14.19
N ASP A 328 -29.58 -9.06 -13.31
CA ASP A 328 -30.05 -9.85 -12.19
C ASP A 328 -31.58 -10.16 -12.26
N GLU A 329 -32.13 -10.56 -13.43
CA GLU A 329 -33.33 -11.38 -13.52
C GLU A 329 -32.90 -12.80 -13.91
N ASP A 330 -32.56 -13.64 -12.88
CA ASP A 330 -32.81 -15.08 -12.86
C ASP A 330 -32.52 -15.65 -11.45
#